data_e9259127162c4d0ad9885c43a24a19fe
#
_entry.id   e9259127162c4d0ad9885c43a24a19fe
#
_cell.length_a   1.000
_cell.length_b   1.000
_cell.length_c   1.000
_cell.angle_alpha   90.00
_cell.angle_beta   90.00
_cell.angle_gamma   90.00
#
_symmetry.space_group_name_H-M   'P 1'
#
loop_
_entity.id
_entity.type
_entity.pdbx_description
1 polymer ?
#
loop_
_entity_poly.entity_id
_entity_poly.type
_entity_poly.pdbx_seq_one_letter_code
_entity_poly.pdbx_strand_id
1 'polypeptide(L)'
;EIGVRLVGSEMCIRDRLKEVQDKKTGGWFMVVDKGDNPLNFVDPSGTAMFVYSIQRGVELGLLKAKEYTPVAYRGYQSLFPFIQVNDRGLLDVIGACDGVVIKKNFVEYVTVPKILNAKEAVAGILWAAVIMETEQLKK
;
A
#
# COMPACT_ATOMS: atom_id res chain seq x y z
N GLU A 1 18.95 1.22 -24.04
CA GLU A 1 18.28 -0.12 -23.98
C GLU A 1 17.88 -0.55 -22.56
N ILE A 2 18.69 -0.27 -21.52
CA ILE A 2 18.39 -0.62 -20.13
C ILE A 2 17.17 0.16 -19.61
N GLY A 3 17.05 1.44 -19.94
CA GLY A 3 15.94 2.29 -19.51
C GLY A 3 14.56 1.83 -20.03
N VAL A 4 14.48 1.38 -21.28
CA VAL A 4 13.23 0.90 -21.89
C VAL A 4 12.76 -0.43 -21.26
N ARG A 5 13.69 -1.32 -20.92
CA ARG A 5 13.38 -2.59 -20.24
C ARG A 5 12.89 -2.37 -18.81
N LEU A 6 13.46 -1.42 -18.07
CA LEU A 6 13.02 -1.06 -16.72
C LEU A 6 11.61 -0.47 -16.74
N VAL A 7 11.31 0.46 -17.65
CA VAL A 7 9.98 1.04 -17.81
C VAL A 7 8.93 -0.03 -18.13
N GLY A 8 9.24 -0.98 -19.00
CA GLY A 8 8.34 -2.09 -19.33
C GLY A 8 8.07 -3.02 -18.14
N SER A 9 9.09 -3.36 -17.35
CA SER A 9 8.92 -4.22 -16.18
C SER A 9 8.16 -3.52 -15.04
N GLU A 10 8.37 -2.23 -14.82
CA GLU A 10 7.62 -1.44 -13.84
C GLU A 10 6.14 -1.32 -14.21
N MET A 11 5.81 -1.18 -15.49
CA MET A 11 4.42 -1.18 -15.95
C MET A 11 3.74 -2.53 -15.63
N CYS A 12 4.41 -3.66 -15.89
CA CYS A 12 3.90 -4.98 -15.54
C CYS A 12 3.66 -5.16 -14.05
N ILE A 13 4.56 -4.65 -13.19
CA ILE A 13 4.40 -4.71 -11.74
C ILE A 13 3.17 -3.92 -11.29
N ARG A 14 2.97 -2.70 -11.82
CA ARG A 14 1.82 -1.86 -11.45
C ARG A 14 0.50 -2.41 -11.96
N ASP A 15 0.47 -2.99 -13.15
CA ASP A 15 -0.70 -3.70 -13.68
C ASP A 15 -1.06 -4.87 -12.75
N ARG A 16 -0.06 -5.63 -12.32
CA ARG A 16 -0.27 -6.72 -11.37
C ARG A 16 -0.76 -6.23 -10.02
N LEU A 17 -0.23 -5.12 -9.49
CA LEU A 17 -0.74 -4.53 -8.25
C LEU A 17 -2.22 -4.15 -8.36
N LYS A 18 -2.65 -3.58 -9.47
CA LYS A 18 -4.05 -3.27 -9.72
C LYS A 18 -4.94 -4.52 -9.74
N GLU A 19 -4.47 -5.62 -10.34
CA GLU A 19 -5.20 -6.88 -10.41
C GLU A 19 -5.38 -7.54 -9.04
N VAL A 20 -4.33 -7.50 -8.20
CA VAL A 20 -4.33 -8.13 -6.86
C VAL A 20 -4.81 -7.20 -5.74
N GLN A 21 -5.26 -5.99 -6.07
CA GLN A 21 -5.92 -5.11 -5.11
C GLN A 21 -7.21 -5.76 -4.60
N ASP A 22 -7.37 -5.89 -3.30
CA ASP A 22 -8.59 -6.45 -2.74
C ASP A 22 -9.81 -5.57 -3.04
N LYS A 23 -10.80 -6.15 -3.69
CA LYS A 23 -12.01 -5.43 -4.12
C LYS A 23 -12.91 -4.99 -2.96
N LYS A 24 -12.82 -5.69 -1.82
CA LYS A 24 -13.66 -5.43 -0.64
C LYS A 24 -13.12 -4.30 0.20
N THR A 25 -11.82 -4.33 0.50
CA THR A 25 -11.18 -3.34 1.37
C THR A 25 -10.52 -2.20 0.59
N GLY A 26 -10.06 -2.47 -0.62
CA GLY A 26 -9.24 -1.55 -1.41
C GLY A 26 -7.75 -1.60 -1.11
N GLY A 27 -7.33 -2.33 -0.08
CA GLY A 27 -5.93 -2.50 0.28
C GLY A 27 -5.26 -3.68 -0.42
N TRP A 28 -4.05 -4.00 0.01
CA TRP A 28 -3.30 -5.16 -0.45
C TRP A 28 -2.96 -6.07 0.71
N PHE A 29 -3.15 -7.36 0.51
CA PHE A 29 -2.81 -8.37 1.50
C PHE A 29 -1.30 -8.51 1.69
N MET A 30 -0.89 -9.00 2.86
CA MET A 30 0.51 -9.32 3.18
C MET A 30 1.13 -10.23 2.14
N VAL A 31 0.40 -11.26 1.70
CA VAL A 31 0.75 -12.10 0.55
C VAL A 31 -0.29 -11.81 -0.53
N VAL A 32 0.09 -10.97 -1.49
CA VAL A 32 -0.83 -10.27 -2.40
C VAL A 32 -1.73 -11.17 -3.27
N ASP A 33 -1.31 -12.39 -3.55
CA ASP A 33 -2.04 -13.36 -4.38
C ASP A 33 -2.78 -14.45 -3.56
N LYS A 34 -2.90 -14.27 -2.25
CA LYS A 34 -3.54 -15.20 -1.31
C LYS A 34 -4.65 -14.53 -0.50
N GLY A 35 -5.39 -13.60 -1.11
CA GLY A 35 -6.44 -12.85 -0.44
C GLY A 35 -7.63 -13.69 0.06
N ASP A 36 -7.84 -14.86 -0.51
CA ASP A 36 -8.85 -15.85 -0.10
C ASP A 36 -8.47 -16.66 1.15
N ASN A 37 -7.21 -16.62 1.57
CA ASN A 37 -6.77 -17.34 2.76
C ASN A 37 -7.14 -16.57 4.04
N PRO A 38 -7.90 -17.18 4.99
CA PRO A 38 -8.38 -16.50 6.18
C PRO A 38 -7.30 -16.07 7.18
N LEU A 39 -6.08 -16.60 7.05
CA LEU A 39 -4.93 -16.18 7.87
C LEU A 39 -4.26 -14.91 7.32
N ASN A 40 -4.53 -14.57 6.05
CA ASN A 40 -3.95 -13.40 5.43
C ASN A 40 -4.66 -12.12 5.90
N PHE A 41 -3.98 -11.01 5.84
CA PHE A 41 -4.53 -9.72 6.28
C PHE A 41 -4.05 -8.59 5.35
N VAL A 42 -4.82 -7.52 5.29
CA VAL A 42 -4.39 -6.29 4.59
C VAL A 42 -3.22 -5.68 5.36
N ASP A 43 -2.10 -5.53 4.68
CA ASP A 43 -0.91 -4.91 5.26
C ASP A 43 -0.91 -3.40 5.02
N PRO A 44 -1.05 -2.57 6.07
CA PRO A 44 -1.08 -1.12 5.89
C PRO A 44 0.24 -0.54 5.39
N SER A 45 1.39 -1.15 5.70
CA SER A 45 2.69 -0.66 5.24
C SER A 45 2.85 -0.83 3.73
N GLY A 46 2.63 -2.05 3.22
CA GLY A 46 2.66 -2.33 1.80
C GLY A 46 1.59 -1.57 1.02
N THR A 47 0.37 -1.51 1.57
CA THR A 47 -0.72 -0.72 0.98
C THR A 47 -0.33 0.74 0.79
N ALA A 48 0.24 1.38 1.81
CA ALA A 48 0.66 2.78 1.75
C ALA A 48 1.77 3.02 0.70
N MET A 49 2.74 2.11 0.64
CA MET A 49 3.82 2.17 -0.36
C MET A 49 3.29 2.01 -1.78
N PHE A 50 2.31 1.13 -2.00
CA PHE A 50 1.68 0.96 -3.32
C PHE A 50 0.84 2.17 -3.71
N VAL A 51 0.09 2.75 -2.79
CA VAL A 51 -0.64 4.02 -3.01
C VAL A 51 0.31 5.12 -3.48
N TYR A 52 1.38 5.34 -2.74
CA TYR A 52 2.39 6.34 -3.10
C TYR A 52 2.99 6.07 -4.48
N SER A 53 3.42 4.83 -4.73
CA SER A 53 4.09 4.46 -5.99
C SER A 53 3.18 4.61 -7.20
N ILE A 54 1.91 4.22 -7.07
CA ILE A 54 0.92 4.32 -8.14
C ILE A 54 0.63 5.80 -8.43
N GLN A 55 0.31 6.59 -7.41
CA GLN A 55 -0.03 8.00 -7.60
C GLN A 55 1.19 8.80 -8.10
N ARG A 56 2.39 8.49 -7.60
CA ARG A 56 3.61 9.10 -8.11
C ARG A 56 3.88 8.76 -9.57
N GLY A 57 3.58 7.52 -9.98
CA GLY A 57 3.64 7.11 -11.38
C GLY A 57 2.66 7.89 -12.27
N VAL A 58 1.48 8.22 -11.75
CA VAL A 58 0.51 9.09 -12.44
C VAL A 58 1.06 10.52 -12.59
N GLU A 59 1.57 11.11 -11.50
CA GLU A 59 2.14 12.47 -11.54
C GLU A 59 3.31 12.61 -12.53
N LEU A 60 4.13 11.57 -12.64
CA LEU A 60 5.25 11.52 -13.58
C LEU A 60 4.83 11.20 -15.02
N GLY A 61 3.53 11.03 -15.30
CA GLY A 61 3.02 10.67 -16.63
C GLY A 61 3.36 9.25 -17.07
N LEU A 62 3.85 8.40 -16.15
CA LEU A 62 4.17 6.99 -16.42
C LEU A 62 2.92 6.09 -16.39
N LEU A 63 1.87 6.52 -15.71
CA LEU A 63 0.59 5.81 -15.60
C LEU A 63 -0.57 6.71 -16.03
N LYS A 64 -1.58 6.11 -16.64
CA LYS A 64 -2.80 6.83 -17.07
C LYS A 64 -3.64 7.21 -15.83
N ALA A 65 -3.80 8.50 -15.55
CA ALA A 65 -4.54 9.01 -14.40
C ALA A 65 -5.96 8.43 -14.30
N LYS A 66 -6.72 8.38 -15.43
CA LYS A 66 -8.07 7.82 -15.48
C LYS A 66 -8.15 6.38 -14.97
N GLU A 67 -7.08 5.62 -15.14
CA GLU A 67 -7.03 4.20 -14.80
C GLU A 67 -6.47 3.93 -13.40
N TYR A 68 -5.42 4.65 -13.01
CA TYR A 68 -4.64 4.32 -11.81
C TYR A 68 -4.92 5.23 -10.61
N THR A 69 -5.35 6.48 -10.80
CA THR A 69 -5.76 7.33 -9.66
C THR A 69 -6.89 6.70 -8.84
N PRO A 70 -7.93 6.07 -9.44
CA PRO A 70 -8.94 5.37 -8.63
C PRO A 70 -8.39 4.17 -7.85
N VAL A 71 -7.35 3.50 -8.35
CA VAL A 71 -6.67 2.40 -7.64
C VAL A 71 -5.94 2.94 -6.41
N ALA A 72 -5.13 4.01 -6.58
CA ALA A 72 -4.46 4.67 -5.48
C ALA A 72 -5.45 5.20 -4.43
N TYR A 73 -6.53 5.82 -4.87
CA TYR A 73 -7.55 6.38 -3.97
C TYR A 73 -8.23 5.32 -3.10
N ARG A 74 -8.65 4.19 -3.68
CA ARG A 74 -9.20 3.07 -2.89
C ARG A 74 -8.20 2.52 -1.89
N GLY A 75 -6.93 2.37 -2.30
CA GLY A 75 -5.86 1.97 -1.40
C GLY A 75 -5.66 2.96 -0.26
N TYR A 76 -5.69 4.24 -0.55
CA TYR A 76 -5.58 5.29 0.46
C TYR A 76 -6.72 5.24 1.48
N GLN A 77 -7.95 5.12 1.01
CA GLN A 77 -9.12 4.98 1.90
C GLN A 77 -9.03 3.74 2.80
N SER A 78 -8.45 2.65 2.32
CA SER A 78 -8.28 1.42 3.10
C SER A 78 -7.29 1.55 4.26
N LEU A 79 -6.52 2.64 4.34
CA LEU A 79 -5.58 2.90 5.43
C LEU A 79 -6.25 3.49 6.67
N PHE A 80 -7.38 4.19 6.54
CA PHE A 80 -8.01 4.88 7.67
C PHE A 80 -8.36 3.99 8.86
N PRO A 81 -8.85 2.74 8.69
CA PRO A 81 -9.09 1.85 9.82
C PRO A 81 -7.85 1.48 10.64
N PHE A 82 -6.66 1.69 10.09
CA PHE A 82 -5.39 1.43 10.77
C PHE A 82 -4.83 2.65 11.52
N ILE A 83 -5.54 3.77 11.49
CA ILE A 83 -5.13 5.02 12.17
C ILE A 83 -6.10 5.25 13.33
N GLN A 84 -5.57 5.39 14.54
CA GLN A 84 -6.36 5.60 15.76
C GLN A 84 -5.84 6.81 16.53
N VAL A 85 -6.76 7.53 17.19
CA VAL A 85 -6.38 8.60 18.13
C VAL A 85 -6.15 7.99 19.50
N ASN A 86 -4.98 8.19 20.08
CA ASN A 86 -4.65 7.72 21.43
C ASN A 86 -5.09 8.69 22.53
N ASP A 87 -4.93 8.30 23.78
CA ASP A 87 -5.36 9.09 24.97
C ASP A 87 -4.68 10.47 25.08
N ARG A 88 -3.59 10.68 24.36
CA ARG A 88 -2.88 11.98 24.28
C ARG A 88 -3.33 12.83 23.10
N GLY A 89 -4.33 12.42 22.34
CA GLY A 89 -4.79 13.09 21.13
C GLY A 89 -3.84 12.96 19.93
N LEU A 90 -2.89 12.03 19.96
CA LEU A 90 -1.97 11.77 18.88
C LEU A 90 -2.46 10.58 18.04
N LEU A 91 -2.00 10.50 16.79
CA LEU A 91 -2.33 9.39 15.89
C LEU A 91 -1.38 8.22 16.10
N ASP A 92 -1.94 7.04 16.30
CA ASP A 92 -1.22 5.77 16.29
C ASP A 92 -1.58 4.97 15.04
N VAL A 93 -0.62 4.22 14.54
CA VAL A 93 -0.78 3.27 13.43
C VAL A 93 -0.74 1.85 13.96
N ILE A 94 -1.78 1.07 13.66
CA ILE A 94 -1.93 -0.32 14.08
C ILE A 94 -1.89 -1.28 12.90
N GLY A 95 -1.74 -2.58 13.17
CA GLY A 95 -1.93 -3.65 12.19
C GLY A 95 -0.73 -3.93 11.28
N ALA A 96 0.33 -3.15 11.34
CA ALA A 96 1.55 -3.37 10.57
C ALA A 96 2.55 -4.25 11.31
N CYS A 97 3.33 -5.02 10.56
CA CYS A 97 4.42 -5.84 11.08
C CYS A 97 5.69 -5.01 11.32
N ASP A 98 6.53 -5.47 12.23
CA ASP A 98 7.88 -4.91 12.46
C ASP A 98 8.86 -5.52 11.47
N GLY A 99 9.02 -4.91 10.32
CA GLY A 99 9.92 -5.33 9.25
C GLY A 99 9.78 -6.81 8.84
N VAL A 100 9.58 -7.09 7.59
CA VAL A 100 9.43 -8.46 7.10
C VAL A 100 10.62 -8.82 6.22
N VAL A 101 11.38 -9.81 6.67
CA VAL A 101 12.43 -10.45 5.85
C VAL A 101 11.85 -11.65 5.09
N ILE A 102 12.61 -12.19 4.14
CA ILE A 102 12.22 -13.39 3.40
C ILE A 102 11.91 -14.55 4.36
N LYS A 103 10.74 -15.13 4.20
CA LYS A 103 10.23 -16.26 4.98
C LYS A 103 10.20 -17.54 4.13
N LYS A 104 10.19 -18.70 4.78
CA LYS A 104 10.23 -20.01 4.12
C LYS A 104 8.89 -20.40 3.49
N ASN A 105 7.77 -19.93 4.06
CA ASN A 105 6.43 -20.33 3.66
C ASN A 105 5.38 -19.26 4.00
N PHE A 106 4.17 -19.44 3.50
CA PHE A 106 3.04 -18.55 3.70
C PHE A 106 2.74 -18.28 5.19
N VAL A 107 2.71 -19.33 6.02
CA VAL A 107 2.34 -19.20 7.44
C VAL A 107 3.30 -18.28 8.17
N GLU A 108 4.60 -18.41 7.91
CA GLU A 108 5.61 -17.53 8.50
C GLU A 108 5.44 -16.06 8.10
N TYR A 109 4.92 -15.76 6.90
CA TYR A 109 4.61 -14.38 6.50
C TYR A 109 3.43 -13.81 7.27
N VAL A 110 2.34 -14.58 7.42
CA VAL A 110 1.10 -14.06 8.02
C VAL A 110 1.08 -14.12 9.55
N THR A 111 2.09 -14.76 10.17
CA THR A 111 2.26 -14.82 11.63
C THR A 111 3.34 -13.89 12.17
N VAL A 112 3.91 -13.02 11.34
CA VAL A 112 4.84 -11.98 11.82
C VAL A 112 4.12 -11.08 12.82
N PRO A 113 4.75 -10.80 14.00
CA PRO A 113 4.15 -9.94 15.00
C PRO A 113 3.82 -8.55 14.47
N LYS A 114 2.63 -8.08 14.79
CA LYS A 114 2.21 -6.70 14.52
C LYS A 114 2.59 -5.83 15.70
N ILE A 115 3.12 -4.65 15.43
CA ILE A 115 3.52 -3.70 16.45
C ILE A 115 2.82 -2.35 16.25
N LEU A 116 2.67 -1.64 17.35
CA LEU A 116 2.16 -0.27 17.33
C LEU A 116 3.20 0.65 16.69
N ASN A 117 2.76 1.50 15.78
CA ASN A 117 3.61 2.50 15.12
C ASN A 117 4.84 1.91 14.42
N ALA A 118 4.67 0.77 13.75
CA ALA A 118 5.71 0.22 12.88
C ALA A 118 6.23 1.30 11.93
N LYS A 119 7.53 1.54 11.94
CA LYS A 119 8.16 2.68 11.24
C LYS A 119 7.88 2.70 9.74
N GLU A 120 7.84 1.54 9.11
CA GLU A 120 7.54 1.40 7.68
C GLU A 120 6.09 1.82 7.37
N ALA A 121 5.14 1.50 8.26
CA ALA A 121 3.75 1.88 8.10
C ALA A 121 3.55 3.38 8.35
N VAL A 122 4.14 3.93 9.40
CA VAL A 122 4.07 5.36 9.71
C VAL A 122 4.65 6.18 8.56
N ALA A 123 5.85 5.85 8.09
CA ALA A 123 6.49 6.54 6.97
C ALA A 123 5.67 6.40 5.67
N GLY A 124 5.21 5.18 5.35
CA GLY A 124 4.43 4.92 4.14
C GLY A 124 3.09 5.68 4.14
N ILE A 125 2.37 5.68 5.27
CA ILE A 125 1.09 6.39 5.41
C ILE A 125 1.28 7.90 5.27
N LEU A 126 2.34 8.47 5.84
CA LEU A 126 2.64 9.90 5.68
C LEU A 126 2.90 10.25 4.21
N TRP A 127 3.67 9.44 3.49
CA TRP A 127 3.92 9.66 2.07
C TRP A 127 2.66 9.50 1.23
N ALA A 128 1.84 8.49 1.51
CA ALA A 128 0.56 8.29 0.84
C ALA A 128 -0.38 9.49 1.09
N ALA A 129 -0.46 9.97 2.33
CA ALA A 129 -1.27 11.14 2.67
C ALA A 129 -0.80 12.39 1.91
N VAL A 130 0.49 12.70 1.94
CA VAL A 130 1.02 13.88 1.24
C VAL A 130 0.70 13.85 -0.25
N ILE A 131 0.93 12.72 -0.93
CA ILE A 131 0.71 12.66 -2.38
C ILE A 131 -0.79 12.70 -2.74
N MET A 132 -1.64 12.06 -1.96
CA MET A 132 -3.08 12.00 -2.22
C MET A 132 -3.79 13.31 -1.90
N GLU A 133 -3.44 13.98 -0.80
CA GLU A 133 -4.01 15.28 -0.43
C GLU A 133 -3.54 16.39 -1.38
N THR A 134 -2.28 16.37 -1.80
CA THR A 134 -1.77 17.33 -2.79
C THR A 134 -2.51 17.20 -4.13
N GLU A 135 -2.90 15.99 -4.53
CA GLU A 135 -3.68 15.76 -5.75
C GLU A 135 -5.12 16.28 -5.63
N GLN A 136 -5.72 16.20 -4.44
CA GLN A 136 -7.05 16.76 -4.18
C GLN A 136 -7.06 18.30 -4.24
N LEU A 137 -6.00 18.93 -3.80
CA LEU A 137 -5.86 20.40 -3.83
C LEU A 137 -5.66 20.97 -5.25
N LYS A 138 -5.33 20.15 -6.23
CA LYS A 138 -5.17 20.55 -7.66
C LYS A 138 -6.47 20.58 -8.45
N LYS A 139 -7.58 20.11 -7.87
CA LYS A 139 -8.92 20.07 -8.48
C LYS A 139 -9.76 21.25 -8.04
#